data_bace701787a1622e1002250d25c06a63
#
_entry.id   bace701787a1622e1002250d25c06a63
#
_cell.length_a   1.000
_cell.length_b   1.000
_cell.length_c   1.000
_cell.angle_alpha   90.00
_cell.angle_beta   90.00
_cell.angle_gamma   90.00
#
_symmetry.space_group_name_H-M   'P 1'
#
loop_
_entity.id
_entity.type
_entity.pdbx_description
1 polymer ?
#
loop_
_entity_poly.entity_id
_entity_poly.type
_entity_poly.pdbx_seq_one_letter_code
_entity_poly.pdbx_strand_id
1 'polypeptide(L)'
;MNTVDADDYLELATPSEPRVSPDGERIAFVRETARVAEPGAGESGDDDGESGDDDTEDELDPTDVEDVEATVYVARLGGDEVRRFTAEAGVDACPRWSPSGDRLAFASDRGDEPGSQLWVLPADGGEARRVTCVVGGASALAWGPEGERIAFLQSVSAEDRDEGRDLRVDEEYEPEDPDPRVVDRTVYRAAESYMDGRRPQVYVAHLDDDDVECVTTSDVDHTAPAWGADGALYYGAREPVDPDADPDDAVEFAIRRRDAESGDVATLVHDTGWDPRLAVATDGRVAYASSPNERGTLRQADVHVYDPETEVVAVVTDDLDRTLAADSDVQFGPGEDAVYVETPETGSVVVRRIPVESAGADELVADAREDAVVAGEDMHCSGFHAAEDVLAFAASEWDHPGDVFACTLRGAESTRLTSLNREYLANRAIVQPEAVVFDAGDATEFGADPSEKASTAGDATVQGWLFTPPELGADESAPLVVEVHGGPHVTWTPSGTMWHEFQTLAAAGFCVFACNPRGSTGYGEAFQAAIERDWGAVTGADVLAGVDAVRDRERVDGETFVAGGSFGGYMTAWLLAHTDAFDAGVPQRGV
;
A
#
# COMPACT_ATOMS: atom_id res chain seq x y z
N MET A 1 11.08 25.28 19.53
CA MET A 1 10.80 24.47 18.34
C MET A 1 9.39 24.84 17.92
N ASN A 2 9.12 24.89 16.64
CA ASN A 2 7.74 25.06 16.16
C ASN A 2 6.93 23.80 16.49
N THR A 3 5.64 23.89 16.56
CA THR A 3 4.73 22.75 16.63
C THR A 3 4.45 22.22 15.21
N VAL A 4 3.95 20.99 15.11
CA VAL A 4 3.42 20.46 13.84
C VAL A 4 2.07 21.12 13.58
N ASP A 5 1.85 21.62 12.38
CA ASP A 5 0.60 22.25 11.94
C ASP A 5 -0.14 21.36 10.93
N ALA A 6 -1.43 21.58 10.74
CA ALA A 6 -2.25 20.80 9.80
C ALA A 6 -1.75 20.91 8.36
N ASP A 7 -1.27 22.09 7.96
CA ASP A 7 -0.81 22.34 6.59
C ASP A 7 0.61 21.82 6.33
N ASP A 8 1.35 21.48 7.39
CA ASP A 8 2.70 20.93 7.28
C ASP A 8 2.77 19.62 6.46
N TYR A 9 1.63 18.89 6.28
CA TYR A 9 1.63 17.67 5.48
C TYR A 9 2.04 17.92 4.02
N LEU A 10 1.85 19.14 3.52
CA LEU A 10 2.26 19.57 2.18
C LEU A 10 3.79 19.64 2.03
N GLU A 11 4.52 19.83 3.13
CA GLU A 11 5.97 19.87 3.15
C GLU A 11 6.60 18.47 3.26
N LEU A 12 5.82 17.44 3.62
CA LEU A 12 6.33 16.12 3.90
C LEU A 12 6.63 15.35 2.60
N ALA A 13 7.73 14.61 2.64
CA ALA A 13 8.10 13.67 1.60
C ALA A 13 7.97 12.23 2.11
N THR A 14 7.32 11.37 1.33
CA THR A 14 7.18 9.95 1.63
C THR A 14 7.95 9.10 0.61
N PRO A 15 8.69 8.07 1.04
CA PRO A 15 9.32 7.12 0.14
C PRO A 15 8.39 5.95 -0.17
N SER A 16 8.43 5.48 -1.41
CA SER A 16 7.73 4.25 -1.82
C SER A 16 8.57 3.44 -2.82
N GLU A 17 8.15 2.23 -3.09
CA GLU A 17 8.69 1.33 -4.12
C GLU A 17 10.22 1.17 -4.13
N PRO A 18 10.88 0.81 -3.03
CA PRO A 18 12.32 0.57 -3.04
C PRO A 18 12.67 -0.64 -3.94
N ARG A 19 13.71 -0.51 -4.77
CA ARG A 19 14.17 -1.57 -5.69
C ARG A 19 15.69 -1.65 -5.68
N VAL A 20 16.21 -2.75 -5.19
CA VAL A 20 17.66 -3.06 -5.17
C VAL A 20 18.11 -3.38 -6.58
N SER A 21 19.25 -2.81 -7.01
CA SER A 21 19.86 -3.15 -8.29
C SER A 21 20.43 -4.59 -8.30
N PRO A 22 20.57 -5.24 -9.45
CA PRO A 22 21.07 -6.61 -9.55
C PRO A 22 22.47 -6.84 -8.98
N ASP A 23 23.29 -5.79 -8.84
CA ASP A 23 24.62 -5.84 -8.21
C ASP A 23 24.58 -5.60 -6.68
N GLY A 24 23.40 -5.32 -6.10
CA GLY A 24 23.22 -5.04 -4.68
C GLY A 24 23.79 -3.70 -4.19
N GLU A 25 24.29 -2.84 -5.09
CA GLU A 25 25.00 -1.61 -4.69
C GLU A 25 24.09 -0.36 -4.65
N ARG A 26 22.96 -0.39 -5.35
CA ARG A 26 22.05 0.77 -5.52
C ARG A 26 20.63 0.40 -5.18
N ILE A 27 19.88 1.36 -4.66
CA ILE A 27 18.45 1.23 -4.39
C ILE A 27 17.73 2.40 -5.08
N ALA A 28 16.90 2.09 -6.09
CA ALA A 28 15.96 3.05 -6.66
C ALA A 28 14.72 3.09 -5.77
N PHE A 29 14.12 4.26 -5.63
CA PHE A 29 12.87 4.45 -4.89
C PHE A 29 12.12 5.66 -5.42
N VAL A 30 10.84 5.74 -5.17
CA VAL A 30 10.00 6.89 -5.46
C VAL A 30 9.98 7.80 -4.23
N ARG A 31 10.12 9.10 -4.44
CA ARG A 31 9.87 10.12 -3.44
C ARG A 31 8.64 10.91 -3.86
N GLU A 32 7.64 10.90 -3.02
CA GLU A 32 6.38 11.61 -3.21
C GLU A 32 6.33 12.86 -2.35
N THR A 33 5.78 13.94 -2.91
CA THR A 33 5.52 15.21 -2.22
C THR A 33 4.23 15.82 -2.77
N ALA A 34 3.53 16.59 -1.95
CA ALA A 34 2.40 17.37 -2.45
C ALA A 34 2.87 18.37 -3.51
N ARG A 35 2.10 18.51 -4.59
CA ARG A 35 2.29 19.52 -5.61
C ARG A 35 1.33 20.67 -5.35
N VAL A 36 1.89 21.83 -5.06
CA VAL A 36 1.12 23.06 -4.88
C VAL A 36 1.10 23.82 -6.20
N ALA A 37 -0.09 24.26 -6.64
CA ALA A 37 -0.21 25.09 -7.83
C ALA A 37 0.65 26.35 -7.70
N GLU A 38 1.39 26.71 -8.76
CA GLU A 38 2.07 28.02 -8.77
C GLU A 38 1.02 29.13 -8.74
N PRO A 39 1.14 30.14 -7.83
CA PRO A 39 0.22 31.25 -7.78
C PRO A 39 0.17 31.96 -9.14
N GLY A 40 -0.93 31.80 -9.88
CA GLY A 40 -1.15 32.48 -11.17
C GLY A 40 -1.24 31.61 -12.42
N ALA A 41 -1.22 30.26 -12.32
CA ALA A 41 -1.38 29.38 -13.48
C ALA A 41 -2.85 29.15 -13.92
N GLY A 42 -3.83 29.55 -13.12
CA GLY A 42 -5.26 29.44 -13.42
C GLY A 42 -5.95 30.78 -13.32
N GLU A 43 -6.10 31.50 -14.43
CA GLU A 43 -7.22 32.34 -14.83
C GLU A 43 -6.77 33.34 -15.90
N SER A 44 -6.91 33.01 -17.16
CA SER A 44 -7.07 34.00 -18.22
C SER A 44 -8.55 34.42 -18.30
N GLY A 45 -9.01 35.12 -17.29
CA GLY A 45 -10.31 35.76 -17.22
C GLY A 45 -10.08 37.25 -16.94
N ASP A 46 -10.41 38.08 -17.93
CA ASP A 46 -10.43 39.53 -17.82
C ASP A 46 -11.15 40.02 -16.55
N ASP A 47 -10.43 40.55 -15.58
CA ASP A 47 -11.00 41.49 -14.63
C ASP A 47 -10.03 42.63 -14.34
N ASP A 48 -10.54 43.84 -14.62
CA ASP A 48 -9.88 45.12 -14.40
C ASP A 48 -9.96 45.53 -12.93
N GLY A 49 -8.82 45.72 -12.27
CA GLY A 49 -8.70 46.77 -11.29
C GLY A 49 -8.55 46.45 -9.81
N GLU A 50 -7.51 46.97 -9.35
CA GLU A 50 -7.12 47.59 -8.08
C GLU A 50 -5.95 46.91 -7.35
N SER A 51 -4.81 47.60 -7.46
CA SER A 51 -3.60 47.38 -6.68
C SER A 51 -3.83 47.68 -5.19
N GLY A 52 -3.72 46.66 -4.35
CA GLY A 52 -3.48 46.77 -2.93
C GLY A 52 -2.15 46.11 -2.59
N ASP A 53 -1.16 46.91 -2.15
CA ASP A 53 0.05 46.42 -1.49
C ASP A 53 -0.36 45.74 -0.18
N ASP A 54 -0.30 44.42 -0.14
CA ASP A 54 -0.31 43.66 1.10
C ASP A 54 0.82 42.62 1.03
N ASP A 55 1.92 42.91 1.73
CA ASP A 55 3.05 42.00 1.96
C ASP A 55 2.59 40.91 2.99
N THR A 56 1.66 40.03 2.59
CA THR A 56 1.44 38.77 3.29
C THR A 56 2.35 37.73 2.62
N GLU A 57 3.21 37.12 3.41
CA GLU A 57 3.91 35.90 3.04
C GLU A 57 2.83 34.94 2.48
N ASP A 58 2.98 34.48 1.23
CA ASP A 58 2.05 33.55 0.59
C ASP A 58 1.98 32.26 1.42
N GLU A 59 1.02 32.20 2.35
CA GLU A 59 0.65 30.96 3.01
C GLU A 59 0.00 30.07 1.95
N LEU A 60 0.55 28.85 1.76
CA LEU A 60 0.01 27.84 0.86
C LEU A 60 -1.44 27.54 1.28
N ASP A 61 -2.40 27.74 0.39
CA ASP A 61 -3.78 27.33 0.65
C ASP A 61 -3.92 25.83 0.43
N PRO A 62 -4.33 25.03 1.41
CA PRO A 62 -4.54 23.59 1.26
C PRO A 62 -5.51 23.21 0.15
N THR A 63 -6.34 24.14 -0.32
CA THR A 63 -7.25 23.94 -1.45
C THR A 63 -6.56 24.08 -2.81
N ASP A 64 -5.31 24.60 -2.85
CA ASP A 64 -4.50 24.73 -4.06
C ASP A 64 -3.64 23.49 -4.35
N VAL A 65 -3.81 22.39 -3.58
CA VAL A 65 -3.15 21.10 -3.88
C VAL A 65 -3.85 20.47 -5.07
N GLU A 66 -3.20 20.56 -6.21
CA GLU A 66 -3.74 19.99 -7.44
C GLU A 66 -3.41 18.50 -7.59
N ASP A 67 -2.25 18.04 -7.07
CA ASP A 67 -1.79 16.66 -7.31
C ASP A 67 -0.57 16.28 -6.45
N VAL A 68 -0.07 15.05 -6.63
CA VAL A 68 1.17 14.53 -6.05
C VAL A 68 2.28 14.63 -7.10
N GLU A 69 3.45 15.15 -6.72
CA GLU A 69 4.68 14.98 -7.49
C GLU A 69 5.45 13.77 -6.99
N ALA A 70 5.66 12.80 -7.87
CA ALA A 70 6.44 11.61 -7.56
C ALA A 70 7.69 11.56 -8.45
N THR A 71 8.84 11.32 -7.85
CA THR A 71 10.14 11.40 -8.53
C THR A 71 11.01 10.21 -8.16
N VAL A 72 11.69 9.61 -9.14
CA VAL A 72 12.63 8.51 -8.90
C VAL A 72 13.97 9.04 -8.40
N TYR A 73 14.41 8.50 -7.27
CA TYR A 73 15.72 8.71 -6.65
C TYR A 73 16.50 7.39 -6.61
N VAL A 74 17.82 7.49 -6.52
CA VAL A 74 18.71 6.36 -6.31
C VAL A 74 19.63 6.65 -5.13
N ALA A 75 19.58 5.78 -4.12
CA ALA A 75 20.52 5.73 -3.00
C ALA A 75 21.62 4.70 -3.28
N ARG A 76 22.84 4.95 -2.77
CA ARG A 76 23.94 3.99 -2.85
C ARG A 76 24.15 3.32 -1.49
N LEU A 77 24.18 1.99 -1.49
CA LEU A 77 24.46 1.22 -0.26
C LEU A 77 25.89 1.49 0.23
N GLY A 78 26.01 1.79 1.54
CA GLY A 78 27.31 2.11 2.16
C GLY A 78 27.88 3.50 1.81
N GLY A 79 27.08 4.37 1.19
CA GLY A 79 27.40 5.78 0.89
C GLY A 79 26.33 6.73 1.39
N ASP A 80 26.69 8.01 1.51
CA ASP A 80 25.76 9.09 1.90
C ASP A 80 25.11 9.76 0.67
N GLU A 81 25.27 9.18 -0.53
CA GLU A 81 24.83 9.81 -1.79
C GLU A 81 23.42 9.33 -2.15
N VAL A 82 22.47 10.25 -2.15
CA VAL A 82 21.11 10.08 -2.70
C VAL A 82 20.97 11.04 -3.89
N ARG A 83 20.65 10.52 -5.07
CA ARG A 83 20.56 11.29 -6.30
C ARG A 83 19.17 11.26 -6.89
N ARG A 84 18.67 12.42 -7.30
CA ARG A 84 17.48 12.53 -8.15
C ARG A 84 17.82 11.99 -9.55
N PHE A 85 17.02 11.03 -10.04
CA PHE A 85 17.21 10.41 -11.36
C PHE A 85 16.25 10.96 -12.40
N THR A 86 15.04 11.31 -12.03
CA THR A 86 14.08 11.96 -12.93
C THR A 86 13.87 13.40 -12.47
N ALA A 87 13.64 14.31 -13.41
CA ALA A 87 13.68 15.76 -13.13
C ALA A 87 12.47 16.53 -13.68
N GLU A 88 11.67 15.93 -14.56
CA GLU A 88 10.47 16.55 -15.11
C GLU A 88 9.31 16.44 -14.10
N ALA A 89 8.39 17.41 -14.15
CA ALA A 89 7.20 17.40 -13.31
C ALA A 89 6.24 16.29 -13.74
N GLY A 90 5.54 15.71 -12.78
CA GLY A 90 4.59 14.62 -12.96
C GLY A 90 4.79 13.49 -11.95
N VAL A 91 4.13 12.38 -12.18
CA VAL A 91 4.19 11.18 -11.36
C VAL A 91 5.08 10.14 -12.04
N ASP A 92 6.27 9.93 -11.49
CA ASP A 92 7.17 8.84 -11.89
C ASP A 92 7.03 7.69 -10.89
N ALA A 93 6.62 6.51 -11.35
CA ALA A 93 6.30 5.35 -10.52
C ALA A 93 6.89 4.05 -11.09
N CYS A 94 6.77 2.97 -10.35
CA CYS A 94 7.16 1.63 -10.78
C CYS A 94 8.61 1.50 -11.26
N PRO A 95 9.64 2.03 -10.54
CA PRO A 95 11.03 1.88 -10.96
C PRO A 95 11.43 0.40 -10.97
N ARG A 96 12.04 -0.06 -12.08
CA ARG A 96 12.49 -1.44 -12.26
C ARG A 96 13.86 -1.47 -12.94
N TRP A 97 14.85 -2.05 -12.26
CA TRP A 97 16.16 -2.28 -12.85
C TRP A 97 16.10 -3.34 -13.95
N SER A 98 16.83 -3.13 -15.04
CA SER A 98 17.06 -4.18 -16.02
C SER A 98 17.83 -5.35 -15.38
N PRO A 99 17.72 -6.59 -15.90
CA PRO A 99 18.45 -7.73 -15.36
C PRO A 99 19.97 -7.55 -15.32
N SER A 100 20.53 -6.75 -16.25
CA SER A 100 21.95 -6.36 -16.27
C SER A 100 22.31 -5.20 -15.34
N GLY A 101 21.32 -4.50 -14.76
CA GLY A 101 21.51 -3.33 -13.90
C GLY A 101 22.01 -2.07 -14.62
N ASP A 102 22.05 -2.06 -15.95
CA ASP A 102 22.54 -0.95 -16.77
C ASP A 102 21.46 0.07 -17.16
N ARG A 103 20.18 -0.27 -16.95
CA ARG A 103 19.01 0.56 -17.23
C ARG A 103 17.99 0.50 -16.11
N LEU A 104 17.20 1.56 -15.98
CA LEU A 104 16.05 1.65 -15.10
C LEU A 104 14.81 1.96 -15.94
N ALA A 105 13.78 1.12 -15.87
CA ALA A 105 12.46 1.41 -16.41
C ALA A 105 11.59 2.06 -15.35
N PHE A 106 10.67 2.90 -15.74
CA PHE A 106 9.66 3.51 -14.88
C PHE A 106 8.44 3.93 -15.70
N ALA A 107 7.31 4.08 -15.04
CA ALA A 107 6.10 4.64 -15.61
C ALA A 107 6.06 6.13 -15.28
N SER A 108 5.59 6.98 -16.21
CA SER A 108 5.52 8.43 -16.01
C SER A 108 4.40 9.06 -16.82
N ASP A 109 3.68 9.99 -16.21
CA ASP A 109 2.64 10.83 -16.83
C ASP A 109 3.17 12.19 -17.31
N ARG A 110 4.50 12.38 -17.32
CA ARG A 110 5.13 13.61 -17.79
C ARG A 110 4.71 13.96 -19.21
N GLY A 111 4.49 15.25 -19.48
CA GLY A 111 4.07 15.75 -20.78
C GLY A 111 2.54 15.70 -20.97
N ASP A 112 2.09 15.92 -22.20
CA ASP A 112 0.68 15.99 -22.56
C ASP A 112 0.17 14.61 -23.09
N GLU A 113 0.70 13.50 -22.57
CA GLU A 113 0.39 12.16 -23.04
C GLU A 113 -0.93 11.62 -22.43
N PRO A 114 -1.64 10.75 -23.13
CA PRO A 114 -2.83 10.10 -22.58
C PRO A 114 -2.44 9.05 -21.53
N GLY A 115 -2.32 9.48 -20.28
CA GLY A 115 -1.93 8.60 -19.16
C GLY A 115 -0.44 8.31 -19.07
N SER A 116 -0.08 7.54 -18.06
CA SER A 116 1.31 7.21 -17.74
C SER A 116 1.94 6.32 -18.80
N GLN A 117 3.14 6.64 -19.28
CA GLN A 117 3.86 5.91 -20.32
C GLN A 117 5.08 5.18 -19.75
N LEU A 118 5.55 4.14 -20.45
CA LEU A 118 6.80 3.45 -20.13
C LEU A 118 8.00 4.25 -20.62
N TRP A 119 8.93 4.50 -19.72
CA TRP A 119 10.20 5.16 -19.97
C TRP A 119 11.38 4.31 -19.53
N VAL A 120 12.53 4.48 -20.18
CA VAL A 120 13.79 3.80 -19.84
C VAL A 120 14.91 4.82 -19.73
N LEU A 121 15.69 4.71 -18.66
CA LEU A 121 16.80 5.62 -18.31
C LEU A 121 18.08 4.79 -18.12
N PRO A 122 19.26 5.26 -18.59
CA PRO A 122 20.55 4.64 -18.26
C PRO A 122 20.82 4.67 -16.74
N ALA A 123 21.34 3.58 -16.20
CA ALA A 123 21.60 3.43 -14.76
C ALA A 123 22.66 4.40 -14.18
N ASP A 124 23.50 4.98 -15.04
CA ASP A 124 24.49 6.00 -14.66
C ASP A 124 23.94 7.44 -14.74
N GLY A 125 22.63 7.58 -15.07
CA GLY A 125 21.96 8.84 -15.35
C GLY A 125 22.07 9.25 -16.82
N GLY A 126 21.32 10.25 -17.20
CA GLY A 126 21.24 10.75 -18.57
C GLY A 126 19.81 11.10 -18.94
N GLU A 127 19.52 11.15 -20.23
CA GLU A 127 18.18 11.44 -20.74
C GLU A 127 17.33 10.17 -20.77
N ALA A 128 16.10 10.25 -20.23
CA ALA A 128 15.13 9.17 -20.30
C ALA A 128 14.54 9.07 -21.72
N ARG A 129 14.33 7.86 -22.19
CA ARG A 129 13.69 7.58 -23.48
C ARG A 129 12.30 7.02 -23.26
N ARG A 130 11.29 7.63 -23.86
CA ARG A 130 9.93 7.07 -23.91
C ARG A 130 9.94 5.82 -24.80
N VAL A 131 9.30 4.75 -24.32
CA VAL A 131 9.16 3.47 -25.04
C VAL A 131 7.76 3.32 -25.60
N THR A 132 6.74 3.76 -24.88
CA THR A 132 5.34 3.61 -25.29
C THR A 132 4.67 4.97 -25.58
N CYS A 133 3.63 4.93 -26.39
CA CYS A 133 2.64 6.00 -26.54
C CYS A 133 1.28 5.32 -26.76
N VAL A 134 0.64 4.89 -25.66
CA VAL A 134 -0.54 4.03 -25.64
C VAL A 134 -1.68 4.69 -24.86
N VAL A 135 -2.92 4.40 -25.24
CA VAL A 135 -4.09 5.15 -24.73
C VAL A 135 -4.43 4.85 -23.27
N GLY A 136 -4.14 3.65 -22.79
CA GLY A 136 -4.54 3.16 -21.47
C GLY A 136 -3.46 3.28 -20.38
N GLY A 137 -2.35 3.93 -20.69
CA GLY A 137 -1.21 4.08 -19.80
C GLY A 137 -0.41 2.78 -19.60
N ALA A 138 0.69 2.86 -18.85
CA ALA A 138 1.54 1.73 -18.51
C ALA A 138 1.73 1.62 -17.00
N SER A 139 1.50 0.43 -16.44
CA SER A 139 1.68 0.11 -15.02
C SER A 139 2.20 -1.32 -14.82
N ALA A 140 2.52 -1.71 -13.60
CA ALA A 140 2.98 -3.07 -13.24
C ALA A 140 4.12 -3.59 -14.14
N LEU A 141 5.19 -2.83 -14.26
CA LEU A 141 6.31 -3.11 -15.16
C LEU A 141 7.10 -4.34 -14.73
N ALA A 142 7.42 -5.24 -15.68
CA ALA A 142 8.26 -6.40 -15.46
C ALA A 142 9.25 -6.60 -16.63
N TRP A 143 10.56 -6.58 -16.33
CA TRP A 143 11.60 -6.85 -17.32
C TRP A 143 11.64 -8.33 -17.71
N GLY A 144 11.71 -8.60 -19.01
CA GLY A 144 12.06 -9.92 -19.50
C GLY A 144 13.50 -10.30 -19.15
N PRO A 145 13.82 -11.60 -19.01
CA PRO A 145 15.10 -12.06 -18.49
C PRO A 145 16.32 -11.65 -19.34
N GLU A 146 16.13 -11.38 -20.63
CA GLU A 146 17.18 -10.92 -21.54
C GLU A 146 17.38 -9.39 -21.53
N GLY A 147 16.47 -8.64 -20.86
CA GLY A 147 16.52 -7.19 -20.78
C GLY A 147 16.15 -6.45 -22.08
N GLU A 148 15.52 -7.13 -23.04
CA GLU A 148 15.12 -6.59 -24.34
C GLU A 148 13.63 -6.28 -24.44
N ARG A 149 12.83 -6.78 -23.47
CA ARG A 149 11.38 -6.65 -23.42
C ARG A 149 10.91 -6.25 -22.02
N ILE A 150 9.79 -5.53 -21.95
CA ILE A 150 9.11 -5.19 -20.70
C ILE A 150 7.65 -5.54 -20.84
N ALA A 151 7.13 -6.40 -19.95
CA ALA A 151 5.70 -6.60 -19.80
C ALA A 151 5.10 -5.49 -18.93
N PHE A 152 3.87 -5.10 -19.24
CA PHE A 152 3.15 -4.06 -18.49
C PHE A 152 1.65 -4.28 -18.58
N LEU A 153 0.90 -3.66 -17.69
CA LEU A 153 -0.56 -3.56 -17.76
C LEU A 153 -0.97 -2.25 -18.41
N GLN A 154 -2.02 -2.32 -19.22
CA GLN A 154 -2.68 -1.18 -19.81
C GLN A 154 -4.19 -1.38 -19.73
N SER A 155 -4.94 -0.36 -19.25
CA SER A 155 -6.41 -0.39 -19.19
C SER A 155 -7.01 0.13 -20.49
N VAL A 156 -7.70 -0.75 -21.24
CA VAL A 156 -8.20 -0.45 -22.58
C VAL A 156 -9.62 -0.95 -22.79
N SER A 157 -10.37 -0.22 -23.60
CA SER A 157 -11.67 -0.64 -24.11
C SER A 157 -11.54 -1.57 -25.32
N ALA A 158 -12.62 -2.24 -25.68
CA ALA A 158 -12.67 -3.01 -26.94
C ALA A 158 -12.50 -2.09 -28.17
N GLU A 159 -13.03 -0.86 -28.10
CA GLU A 159 -12.90 0.13 -29.17
C GLU A 159 -11.47 0.61 -29.36
N ASP A 160 -10.72 0.84 -28.26
CA ASP A 160 -9.31 1.21 -28.33
C ASP A 160 -8.48 0.15 -29.07
N ARG A 161 -8.77 -1.13 -28.80
CA ARG A 161 -8.13 -2.26 -29.49
C ARG A 161 -8.53 -2.36 -30.97
N ASP A 162 -9.81 -2.21 -31.28
CA ASP A 162 -10.32 -2.27 -32.66
C ASP A 162 -9.70 -1.16 -33.54
N GLU A 163 -9.39 -0.01 -32.95
CA GLU A 163 -8.76 1.12 -33.63
C GLU A 163 -7.22 1.14 -33.50
N GLY A 164 -6.65 0.21 -32.76
CA GLY A 164 -5.20 0.08 -32.55
C GLY A 164 -4.57 1.16 -31.68
N ARG A 165 -5.39 1.90 -30.91
CA ARG A 165 -4.91 2.92 -29.95
C ARG A 165 -4.19 2.30 -28.77
N ASP A 166 -4.49 1.05 -28.44
CA ASP A 166 -3.80 0.26 -27.43
C ASP A 166 -2.35 -0.07 -27.80
N LEU A 167 -2.00 -0.03 -29.08
CA LEU A 167 -0.63 -0.27 -29.54
C LEU A 167 0.12 1.04 -29.76
N ARG A 168 -0.58 2.04 -30.27
CA ARG A 168 -0.04 3.39 -30.49
C ARG A 168 -1.13 4.42 -30.69
N VAL A 169 -0.97 5.59 -30.05
CA VAL A 169 -1.74 6.81 -30.34
C VAL A 169 -0.84 7.89 -30.91
N ASP A 170 -1.43 8.84 -31.61
CA ASP A 170 -0.73 10.06 -32.01
C ASP A 170 -0.51 10.97 -30.80
N GLU A 171 0.59 11.71 -30.74
CA GLU A 171 0.93 12.62 -29.63
C GLU A 171 -0.13 13.72 -29.38
N GLU A 172 -0.95 14.02 -30.38
CA GLU A 172 -2.03 15.00 -30.28
C GLU A 172 -3.40 14.37 -29.95
N TYR A 173 -3.42 13.05 -29.58
CA TYR A 173 -4.67 12.35 -29.26
C TYR A 173 -5.18 12.78 -27.89
N GLU A 174 -6.38 13.35 -27.87
CA GLU A 174 -7.12 13.64 -26.64
C GLU A 174 -8.30 12.63 -26.52
N PRO A 175 -8.42 11.86 -25.42
CA PRO A 175 -9.58 11.00 -25.19
C PRO A 175 -10.86 11.83 -25.14
N GLU A 176 -11.88 11.43 -25.89
CA GLU A 176 -13.21 12.03 -25.76
C GLU A 176 -13.93 11.46 -24.54
N ASP A 177 -14.48 12.33 -23.70
CA ASP A 177 -15.38 11.91 -22.63
C ASP A 177 -16.67 11.35 -23.25
N PRO A 178 -17.05 10.09 -22.90
CA PRO A 178 -18.28 9.50 -23.43
C PRO A 178 -19.52 10.26 -22.92
N ASP A 179 -20.31 10.85 -23.82
CA ASP A 179 -21.57 11.51 -23.52
C ASP A 179 -22.66 11.16 -24.58
N PRO A 180 -23.76 10.49 -24.23
CA PRO A 180 -24.13 10.00 -22.90
C PRO A 180 -23.41 8.70 -22.49
N ARG A 181 -23.18 8.52 -21.19
CA ARG A 181 -22.67 7.24 -20.66
C ARG A 181 -23.76 6.19 -20.66
N VAL A 182 -23.44 4.98 -21.14
CA VAL A 182 -24.32 3.82 -21.11
C VAL A 182 -23.86 2.91 -19.98
N VAL A 183 -24.74 2.67 -19.01
CA VAL A 183 -24.50 1.77 -17.88
C VAL A 183 -25.25 0.48 -18.14
N ASP A 184 -24.55 -0.60 -18.40
CA ASP A 184 -25.09 -1.93 -18.71
C ASP A 184 -24.61 -3.02 -17.73
N ARG A 185 -23.86 -2.63 -16.67
CA ARG A 185 -23.31 -3.51 -15.64
C ARG A 185 -23.81 -3.13 -14.26
N THR A 186 -23.85 -4.10 -13.34
CA THR A 186 -24.24 -3.87 -11.94
C THR A 186 -23.22 -3.00 -11.23
N VAL A 187 -21.95 -3.28 -11.40
CA VAL A 187 -20.84 -2.45 -10.92
C VAL A 187 -20.47 -1.45 -12.01
N TYR A 188 -20.83 -0.20 -11.84
CA TYR A 188 -20.63 0.86 -12.83
C TYR A 188 -19.81 2.04 -12.31
N ARG A 189 -19.41 1.99 -11.04
CA ARG A 189 -18.66 3.06 -10.40
C ARG A 189 -17.69 2.47 -9.35
N ALA A 190 -16.45 2.92 -9.37
CA ALA A 190 -15.45 2.65 -8.35
C ALA A 190 -15.06 3.99 -7.73
N ALA A 191 -15.28 4.15 -6.42
CA ALA A 191 -15.10 5.42 -5.70
C ALA A 191 -15.79 6.59 -6.44
N GLU A 192 -15.05 7.57 -6.90
CA GLU A 192 -15.56 8.75 -7.60
C GLU A 192 -15.62 8.59 -9.13
N SER A 193 -14.95 7.58 -9.66
CA SER A 193 -14.86 7.35 -11.11
C SER A 193 -15.91 6.36 -11.61
N TYR A 194 -16.45 6.62 -12.82
CA TYR A 194 -17.28 5.65 -13.51
C TYR A 194 -16.41 4.57 -14.14
N MET A 195 -16.87 3.32 -14.06
CA MET A 195 -16.28 2.23 -14.83
C MET A 195 -16.71 2.38 -16.29
N ASP A 196 -15.78 2.68 -17.16
CA ASP A 196 -16.01 3.00 -18.58
C ASP A 196 -15.90 1.78 -19.50
N GLY A 197 -15.83 0.57 -18.92
CA GLY A 197 -15.67 -0.70 -19.63
C GLY A 197 -14.26 -0.99 -20.10
N ARG A 198 -13.26 -0.19 -19.68
CA ARG A 198 -11.85 -0.52 -19.87
C ARG A 198 -11.45 -1.66 -18.97
N ARG A 199 -10.54 -2.50 -19.47
CA ARG A 199 -10.00 -3.66 -18.76
C ARG A 199 -8.48 -3.61 -18.77
N PRO A 200 -7.82 -3.83 -17.61
CA PRO A 200 -6.38 -4.08 -17.59
C PRO A 200 -6.05 -5.32 -18.43
N GLN A 201 -5.20 -5.14 -19.43
CA GLN A 201 -4.70 -6.20 -20.29
C GLN A 201 -3.17 -6.23 -20.23
N VAL A 202 -2.58 -7.40 -20.47
CA VAL A 202 -1.12 -7.57 -20.50
C VAL A 202 -0.59 -7.23 -21.88
N TYR A 203 0.43 -6.38 -21.91
CA TYR A 203 1.18 -5.99 -23.09
C TYR A 203 2.67 -6.25 -22.92
N VAL A 204 3.40 -6.32 -24.03
CA VAL A 204 4.85 -6.44 -24.06
C VAL A 204 5.42 -5.36 -24.97
N ALA A 205 6.27 -4.50 -24.43
CA ALA A 205 7.06 -3.53 -25.20
C ALA A 205 8.41 -4.12 -25.58
N HIS A 206 8.78 -4.01 -26.86
CA HIS A 206 10.08 -4.40 -27.42
C HIS A 206 10.97 -3.16 -27.51
N LEU A 207 12.16 -3.21 -26.88
CA LEU A 207 13.02 -2.04 -26.75
C LEU A 207 13.87 -1.72 -27.98
N ASP A 208 14.01 -2.68 -28.91
CA ASP A 208 14.84 -2.54 -30.10
C ASP A 208 14.15 -1.73 -31.21
N ASP A 209 12.83 -1.83 -31.33
CA ASP A 209 12.03 -1.21 -32.39
C ASP A 209 10.85 -0.38 -31.86
N ASP A 210 10.71 -0.28 -30.53
CA ASP A 210 9.61 0.42 -29.83
C ASP A 210 8.21 -0.12 -30.23
N ASP A 211 8.13 -1.43 -30.53
CA ASP A 211 6.88 -2.09 -30.87
C ASP A 211 6.16 -2.58 -29.61
N VAL A 212 4.83 -2.56 -29.63
CA VAL A 212 3.99 -3.02 -28.52
C VAL A 212 3.12 -4.18 -28.98
N GLU A 213 3.20 -5.31 -28.29
CA GLU A 213 2.40 -6.51 -28.51
C GLU A 213 1.28 -6.63 -27.48
N CYS A 214 0.05 -6.80 -27.90
CA CYS A 214 -1.08 -7.15 -27.02
C CYS A 214 -1.04 -8.67 -26.73
N VAL A 215 -0.88 -9.05 -25.45
CA VAL A 215 -0.81 -10.46 -25.03
C VAL A 215 -2.17 -11.04 -24.69
N THR A 216 -3.05 -10.25 -24.06
CA THR A 216 -4.37 -10.70 -23.62
C THR A 216 -5.48 -9.81 -24.18
N THR A 217 -6.64 -10.44 -24.50
CA THR A 217 -7.77 -9.76 -25.15
C THR A 217 -9.13 -10.16 -24.57
N SER A 218 -9.14 -10.96 -23.49
CA SER A 218 -10.39 -11.40 -22.87
C SER A 218 -11.09 -10.26 -22.13
N ASP A 219 -12.40 -10.38 -21.95
CA ASP A 219 -13.23 -9.39 -21.24
C ASP A 219 -13.19 -9.62 -19.71
N VAL A 220 -11.98 -9.76 -19.19
CA VAL A 220 -11.68 -9.87 -17.75
C VAL A 220 -10.45 -9.03 -17.43
N ASP A 221 -10.30 -8.65 -16.18
CA ASP A 221 -9.13 -7.94 -15.69
C ASP A 221 -7.93 -8.87 -15.59
N HIS A 222 -6.78 -8.43 -16.06
CA HIS A 222 -5.51 -9.13 -15.91
C HIS A 222 -4.62 -8.38 -14.93
N THR A 223 -3.78 -9.12 -14.20
CA THR A 223 -2.93 -8.57 -13.13
C THR A 223 -1.54 -9.20 -13.13
N ALA A 224 -0.62 -8.57 -12.40
CA ALA A 224 0.66 -9.12 -11.97
C ALA A 224 1.48 -9.82 -13.07
N PRO A 225 1.81 -9.17 -14.21
CA PRO A 225 2.67 -9.78 -15.22
C PRO A 225 4.07 -10.05 -14.65
N ALA A 226 4.57 -11.29 -14.84
CA ALA A 226 5.88 -11.70 -14.38
C ALA A 226 6.54 -12.65 -15.41
N TRP A 227 7.86 -12.64 -15.49
CA TRP A 227 8.60 -13.47 -16.41
C TRP A 227 9.26 -14.66 -15.71
N GLY A 228 9.17 -15.83 -16.32
CA GLY A 228 10.02 -16.97 -15.98
C GLY A 228 11.41 -16.83 -16.59
N ALA A 229 12.39 -17.52 -16.03
CA ALA A 229 13.76 -17.57 -16.56
C ALA A 229 13.85 -18.17 -17.98
N ASP A 230 12.86 -18.96 -18.36
CA ASP A 230 12.70 -19.55 -19.71
C ASP A 230 12.08 -18.58 -20.73
N GLY A 231 11.78 -17.33 -20.30
CA GLY A 231 11.13 -16.32 -21.14
C GLY A 231 9.62 -16.51 -21.30
N ALA A 232 9.00 -17.44 -20.58
CA ALA A 232 7.56 -17.55 -20.51
C ALA A 232 6.98 -16.40 -19.69
N LEU A 233 5.78 -15.94 -20.04
CA LEU A 233 5.08 -14.87 -19.35
C LEU A 233 3.95 -15.43 -18.48
N TYR A 234 3.94 -15.05 -17.21
CA TYR A 234 2.94 -15.43 -16.23
C TYR A 234 2.08 -14.21 -15.88
N TYR A 235 0.80 -14.41 -15.62
CA TYR A 235 -0.11 -13.34 -15.24
C TYR A 235 -1.37 -13.88 -14.56
N GLY A 236 -2.02 -13.04 -13.76
CA GLY A 236 -3.34 -13.29 -13.22
C GLY A 236 -4.44 -12.92 -14.21
N ALA A 237 -5.57 -13.62 -14.16
CA ALA A 237 -6.79 -13.27 -14.86
C ALA A 237 -7.95 -13.39 -13.86
N ARG A 238 -8.69 -12.32 -13.63
CA ARG A 238 -9.86 -12.30 -12.75
C ARG A 238 -11.03 -12.99 -13.46
N GLU A 239 -11.17 -14.26 -13.22
CA GLU A 239 -12.05 -15.13 -13.97
C GLU A 239 -12.94 -15.94 -13.03
N PRO A 240 -14.28 -15.74 -13.07
CA PRO A 240 -15.18 -16.50 -12.23
C PRO A 240 -15.15 -17.98 -12.62
N VAL A 241 -15.22 -18.86 -11.62
CA VAL A 241 -15.35 -20.31 -11.85
C VAL A 241 -16.71 -20.63 -12.50
N ASP A 242 -17.76 -19.88 -12.15
CA ASP A 242 -19.05 -19.95 -12.82
C ASP A 242 -19.03 -19.06 -14.07
N PRO A 243 -19.09 -19.62 -15.29
CA PRO A 243 -19.03 -18.83 -16.52
C PRO A 243 -20.25 -17.92 -16.74
N ASP A 244 -21.33 -18.08 -15.97
CA ASP A 244 -22.51 -17.24 -15.99
C ASP A 244 -22.43 -16.09 -14.96
N ALA A 245 -21.41 -16.06 -14.10
CA ALA A 245 -21.20 -14.98 -13.15
C ALA A 245 -20.63 -13.73 -13.84
N ASP A 246 -20.95 -12.56 -13.29
CA ASP A 246 -20.36 -11.31 -13.76
C ASP A 246 -18.87 -11.26 -13.34
N PRO A 247 -17.92 -11.08 -14.26
CA PRO A 247 -16.50 -10.98 -13.92
C PRO A 247 -16.19 -9.84 -12.94
N ASP A 248 -16.99 -8.78 -12.91
CA ASP A 248 -16.80 -7.65 -11.99
C ASP A 248 -17.14 -8.00 -10.54
N ASP A 249 -18.00 -9.01 -10.33
CA ASP A 249 -18.36 -9.53 -9.01
C ASP A 249 -17.46 -10.72 -8.58
N ALA A 250 -16.59 -11.21 -9.48
CA ALA A 250 -15.76 -12.36 -9.20
C ALA A 250 -14.65 -12.04 -8.18
N VAL A 251 -14.48 -12.94 -7.23
CA VAL A 251 -13.36 -12.95 -6.29
C VAL A 251 -12.40 -14.12 -6.58
N GLU A 252 -12.60 -14.78 -7.71
CA GLU A 252 -11.74 -15.85 -8.21
C GLU A 252 -10.80 -15.33 -9.28
N PHE A 253 -9.63 -15.95 -9.35
CA PHE A 253 -8.66 -15.70 -10.39
C PHE A 253 -8.03 -17.00 -10.92
N ALA A 254 -7.51 -16.92 -12.13
CA ALA A 254 -6.64 -17.93 -12.71
C ALA A 254 -5.22 -17.39 -12.85
N ILE A 255 -4.20 -18.18 -12.52
CA ILE A 255 -2.81 -17.91 -12.89
C ILE A 255 -2.52 -18.62 -14.20
N ARG A 256 -2.06 -17.87 -15.18
CA ARG A 256 -1.79 -18.35 -16.53
C ARG A 256 -0.32 -18.21 -16.90
N ARG A 257 0.18 -19.16 -17.71
CA ARG A 257 1.50 -19.16 -18.30
C ARG A 257 1.37 -19.17 -19.81
N ARG A 258 1.96 -18.17 -20.46
CA ARG A 258 2.11 -18.11 -21.91
C ARG A 258 3.52 -18.58 -22.27
N ASP A 259 3.62 -19.63 -23.06
CA ASP A 259 4.89 -20.19 -23.51
C ASP A 259 5.64 -19.22 -24.44
N ALA A 260 6.95 -19.10 -24.25
CA ALA A 260 7.79 -18.14 -24.96
C ALA A 260 7.93 -18.43 -26.47
N GLU A 261 7.93 -19.73 -26.87
CA GLU A 261 8.17 -20.14 -28.26
C GLU A 261 6.86 -20.32 -29.03
N SER A 262 5.91 -21.06 -28.47
CA SER A 262 4.64 -21.38 -29.12
C SER A 262 3.58 -20.31 -28.98
N GLY A 263 3.64 -19.50 -27.92
CA GLY A 263 2.59 -18.57 -27.54
C GLY A 263 1.36 -19.23 -26.92
N ASP A 264 1.39 -20.56 -26.71
CA ASP A 264 0.28 -21.30 -26.10
C ASP A 264 0.09 -20.87 -24.63
N VAL A 265 -1.16 -20.75 -24.21
CA VAL A 265 -1.52 -20.36 -22.84
C VAL A 265 -2.06 -21.56 -22.09
N ALA A 266 -1.47 -21.83 -20.93
CA ALA A 266 -1.93 -22.82 -19.97
C ALA A 266 -2.39 -22.15 -18.69
N THR A 267 -3.49 -22.64 -18.10
CA THR A 267 -3.92 -22.29 -16.74
C THR A 267 -3.20 -23.21 -15.76
N LEU A 268 -2.48 -22.63 -14.80
CA LEU A 268 -1.73 -23.35 -13.77
C LEU A 268 -2.55 -23.56 -12.51
N VAL A 269 -3.25 -22.51 -12.08
CA VAL A 269 -3.98 -22.45 -10.82
C VAL A 269 -5.31 -21.74 -11.04
N HIS A 270 -6.34 -22.18 -10.32
CA HIS A 270 -7.55 -21.40 -10.01
C HIS A 270 -7.63 -21.24 -8.49
N ASP A 271 -7.77 -20.02 -8.01
CA ASP A 271 -7.84 -19.71 -6.59
C ASP A 271 -8.73 -18.47 -6.33
N THR A 272 -8.80 -18.02 -5.09
CA THR A 272 -9.64 -16.91 -4.66
C THR A 272 -8.83 -15.73 -4.15
N GLY A 273 -9.32 -14.52 -4.39
CA GLY A 273 -8.67 -13.26 -4.01
C GLY A 273 -8.84 -12.19 -5.08
N TRP A 274 -8.45 -10.97 -4.76
CA TRP A 274 -8.60 -9.82 -5.66
C TRP A 274 -7.41 -9.66 -6.61
N ASP A 275 -6.20 -9.89 -6.10
CA ASP A 275 -4.96 -9.76 -6.85
C ASP A 275 -3.96 -10.82 -6.36
N PRO A 276 -3.52 -11.75 -7.22
CA PRO A 276 -2.58 -12.81 -6.84
C PRO A 276 -1.18 -12.31 -6.48
N ARG A 277 -0.74 -11.11 -6.93
CA ARG A 277 0.59 -10.54 -6.64
C ARG A 277 1.71 -11.57 -6.78
N LEU A 278 1.78 -12.20 -7.94
CA LEU A 278 2.59 -13.37 -8.16
C LEU A 278 4.08 -13.08 -8.37
N ALA A 279 4.91 -14.02 -7.94
CA ALA A 279 6.34 -14.07 -8.24
C ALA A 279 6.69 -15.44 -8.84
N VAL A 280 7.65 -15.46 -9.75
CA VAL A 280 8.09 -16.66 -10.47
C VAL A 280 9.55 -16.96 -10.16
N ALA A 281 9.82 -18.17 -9.68
CA ALA A 281 11.17 -18.67 -9.45
C ALA A 281 11.81 -19.19 -10.74
N THR A 282 13.13 -19.35 -10.76
CA THR A 282 13.89 -19.83 -11.93
C THR A 282 13.55 -21.26 -12.33
N ASP A 283 13.09 -22.08 -11.38
CA ASP A 283 12.62 -23.44 -11.59
C ASP A 283 11.14 -23.52 -12.03
N GLY A 284 10.46 -22.37 -12.14
CA GLY A 284 9.08 -22.25 -12.58
C GLY A 284 8.05 -22.37 -11.46
N ARG A 285 8.46 -22.49 -10.18
CA ARG A 285 7.53 -22.34 -9.06
C ARG A 285 6.91 -20.94 -9.10
N VAL A 286 5.65 -20.85 -8.68
CA VAL A 286 4.91 -19.59 -8.64
C VAL A 286 4.40 -19.37 -7.21
N ALA A 287 4.89 -18.32 -6.56
CA ALA A 287 4.34 -17.85 -5.30
C ALA A 287 3.29 -16.77 -5.58
N TYR A 288 2.18 -16.81 -4.83
CA TYR A 288 1.09 -15.85 -5.01
C TYR A 288 0.28 -15.66 -3.72
N ALA A 289 -0.41 -14.53 -3.62
CA ALA A 289 -1.35 -14.25 -2.54
C ALA A 289 -2.72 -14.86 -2.84
N SER A 290 -3.34 -15.48 -1.84
CA SER A 290 -4.71 -15.99 -1.91
C SER A 290 -5.49 -15.59 -0.66
N SER A 291 -6.77 -15.31 -0.81
CA SER A 291 -7.68 -15.01 0.30
C SER A 291 -8.92 -15.88 0.19
N PRO A 292 -9.38 -16.54 1.27
CA PRO A 292 -10.59 -17.35 1.24
C PRO A 292 -11.81 -16.53 0.84
N ASN A 293 -12.63 -17.04 -0.10
CA ASN A 293 -13.87 -16.40 -0.51
C ASN A 293 -14.92 -16.43 0.61
N GLU A 294 -14.99 -17.56 1.35
CA GLU A 294 -15.94 -17.72 2.45
C GLU A 294 -15.51 -16.89 3.66
N ARG A 295 -16.40 -15.99 4.12
CA ARG A 295 -16.18 -15.04 5.20
C ARG A 295 -15.10 -13.98 4.90
N GLY A 296 -14.58 -13.92 3.69
CA GLY A 296 -13.79 -12.83 3.12
C GLY A 296 -12.85 -12.14 4.11
N THR A 297 -13.14 -10.88 4.44
CA THR A 297 -12.30 -10.03 5.30
C THR A 297 -12.11 -10.50 6.74
N LEU A 298 -12.89 -11.50 7.20
CA LEU A 298 -12.74 -12.12 8.53
C LEU A 298 -11.66 -13.21 8.56
N ARG A 299 -11.15 -13.60 7.40
CA ARG A 299 -10.10 -14.60 7.23
C ARG A 299 -8.79 -13.94 6.83
N GLN A 300 -7.71 -14.64 7.08
CA GLN A 300 -6.39 -14.18 6.69
C GLN A 300 -6.12 -14.48 5.22
N ALA A 301 -5.35 -13.59 4.58
CA ALA A 301 -4.74 -13.85 3.28
C ALA A 301 -3.42 -14.58 3.48
N ASP A 302 -3.18 -15.60 2.66
CA ASP A 302 -2.05 -16.50 2.75
C ASP A 302 -1.17 -16.45 1.50
N VAL A 303 0.09 -16.87 1.63
CA VAL A 303 0.98 -17.16 0.50
C VAL A 303 0.84 -18.62 0.10
N HIS A 304 0.54 -18.82 -1.16
CA HIS A 304 0.50 -20.11 -1.81
C HIS A 304 1.69 -20.28 -2.75
N VAL A 305 2.23 -21.47 -2.87
CA VAL A 305 3.29 -21.80 -3.83
C VAL A 305 2.86 -22.97 -4.69
N TYR A 306 2.76 -22.74 -5.99
CA TYR A 306 2.56 -23.77 -7.01
C TYR A 306 3.89 -24.34 -7.47
N ASP A 307 4.00 -25.66 -7.52
CA ASP A 307 5.16 -26.40 -8.04
C ASP A 307 4.81 -27.03 -9.40
N PRO A 308 5.48 -26.64 -10.49
CA PRO A 308 5.19 -27.15 -11.84
C PRO A 308 5.60 -28.61 -12.05
N GLU A 309 6.51 -29.17 -11.24
CA GLU A 309 6.92 -30.58 -11.36
C GLU A 309 5.87 -31.53 -10.80
N THR A 310 5.23 -31.15 -9.72
CA THR A 310 4.23 -31.97 -9.01
C THR A 310 2.79 -31.54 -9.30
N GLU A 311 2.59 -30.35 -9.86
CA GLU A 311 1.29 -29.70 -10.07
C GLU A 311 0.51 -29.51 -8.73
N VAL A 312 1.23 -29.34 -7.62
CA VAL A 312 0.67 -29.16 -6.27
C VAL A 312 0.82 -27.70 -5.83
N VAL A 313 -0.21 -27.21 -5.14
CA VAL A 313 -0.18 -25.93 -4.44
C VAL A 313 -0.02 -26.20 -2.94
N ALA A 314 0.94 -25.55 -2.32
CA ALA A 314 1.14 -25.56 -0.86
C ALA A 314 0.87 -24.17 -0.27
N VAL A 315 0.19 -24.11 0.87
CA VAL A 315 0.06 -22.88 1.67
C VAL A 315 1.28 -22.79 2.57
N VAL A 316 2.07 -21.75 2.39
CA VAL A 316 3.35 -21.62 3.11
C VAL A 316 3.26 -20.74 4.35
N THR A 317 2.10 -20.12 4.60
CA THR A 317 1.81 -19.27 5.76
C THR A 317 0.71 -19.82 6.68
N ASP A 318 0.20 -21.02 6.41
CA ASP A 318 -0.95 -21.62 7.14
C ASP A 318 -0.79 -21.62 8.68
N ASP A 319 0.43 -21.82 9.18
CA ASP A 319 0.74 -21.83 10.62
C ASP A 319 1.11 -20.43 11.18
N LEU A 320 1.16 -19.37 10.36
CA LEU A 320 1.67 -18.05 10.76
C LEU A 320 0.68 -17.27 11.65
N ASP A 321 -0.61 -17.48 11.49
CA ASP A 321 -1.70 -16.72 12.14
C ASP A 321 -1.53 -15.18 11.97
N ARG A 322 -1.10 -14.76 10.78
CA ARG A 322 -0.98 -13.36 10.35
C ARG A 322 -1.43 -13.23 8.90
N THR A 323 -2.27 -12.24 8.64
CA THR A 323 -2.66 -11.91 7.26
C THR A 323 -1.52 -11.20 6.54
N LEU A 324 -1.52 -11.23 5.22
CA LEU A 324 -0.67 -10.35 4.42
C LEU A 324 -1.12 -8.89 4.59
N ALA A 325 -0.19 -7.96 4.53
CA ALA A 325 -0.53 -6.54 4.42
C ALA A 325 -1.26 -6.28 3.09
N ALA A 326 -2.19 -5.31 3.10
CA ALA A 326 -3.05 -5.04 1.94
C ALA A 326 -2.25 -4.76 0.66
N ASP A 327 -1.10 -4.09 0.78
CA ASP A 327 -0.23 -3.72 -0.33
C ASP A 327 1.08 -4.54 -0.41
N SER A 328 1.14 -5.69 0.31
CA SER A 328 2.32 -6.54 0.31
C SER A 328 2.62 -7.10 -1.08
N ASP A 329 3.83 -6.90 -1.57
CA ASP A 329 4.39 -7.72 -2.64
C ASP A 329 4.59 -9.16 -2.15
N VAL A 330 4.61 -10.10 -3.09
CA VAL A 330 5.09 -11.48 -2.87
C VAL A 330 6.36 -11.63 -3.69
N GLN A 331 7.49 -11.98 -3.06
CA GLN A 331 8.76 -12.07 -3.75
C GLN A 331 9.59 -13.28 -3.31
N PHE A 332 10.08 -14.08 -4.26
CA PHE A 332 11.16 -15.01 -3.96
C PHE A 332 12.45 -14.25 -3.64
N GLY A 333 13.14 -14.67 -2.60
CA GLY A 333 14.51 -14.20 -2.36
C GLY A 333 15.49 -14.72 -3.42
N PRO A 334 16.71 -14.14 -3.52
CA PRO A 334 17.69 -14.49 -4.56
C PRO A 334 18.11 -15.96 -4.56
N GLY A 335 18.04 -16.64 -3.43
CA GLY A 335 18.32 -18.08 -3.31
C GLY A 335 17.12 -18.97 -3.60
N GLU A 336 15.93 -18.38 -3.77
CA GLU A 336 14.64 -19.08 -3.97
C GLU A 336 14.30 -20.14 -2.91
N ASP A 337 14.98 -20.06 -1.76
CA ASP A 337 14.76 -20.89 -0.58
C ASP A 337 13.71 -20.29 0.37
N ALA A 338 13.23 -19.10 0.07
CA ALA A 338 12.22 -18.39 0.83
C ALA A 338 11.42 -17.39 -0.01
N VAL A 339 10.22 -17.08 0.47
CA VAL A 339 9.39 -15.98 0.01
C VAL A 339 9.44 -14.86 1.04
N TYR A 340 9.44 -13.62 0.57
CA TYR A 340 9.34 -12.41 1.39
C TYR A 340 7.98 -11.77 1.18
N VAL A 341 7.38 -11.31 2.28
CA VAL A 341 6.07 -10.63 2.31
C VAL A 341 6.02 -9.62 3.46
N GLU A 342 5.09 -8.71 3.39
CA GLU A 342 4.74 -7.83 4.50
C GLU A 342 3.52 -8.35 5.24
N THR A 343 3.57 -8.28 6.58
CA THR A 343 2.45 -8.66 7.43
C THR A 343 2.25 -7.64 8.55
N PRO A 344 1.00 -7.29 8.89
CA PRO A 344 0.71 -6.60 10.15
C PRO A 344 1.15 -7.46 11.34
N GLU A 345 1.84 -6.84 12.30
CA GLU A 345 2.35 -7.48 13.51
C GLU A 345 2.24 -6.54 14.71
N THR A 346 1.22 -6.70 15.55
CA THR A 346 1.05 -5.99 16.83
C THR A 346 1.39 -4.49 16.78
N GLY A 347 0.70 -3.76 15.86
CA GLY A 347 0.88 -2.31 15.69
C GLY A 347 2.08 -1.90 14.83
N SER A 348 2.66 -2.83 14.10
CA SER A 348 3.68 -2.61 13.08
C SER A 348 3.27 -3.25 11.76
N VAL A 349 3.92 -2.91 10.67
CA VAL A 349 3.96 -3.71 9.44
C VAL A 349 5.41 -4.13 9.23
N VAL A 350 5.63 -5.42 9.18
CA VAL A 350 6.98 -6.00 9.14
C VAL A 350 7.22 -6.78 7.85
N VAL A 351 8.46 -6.85 7.41
CA VAL A 351 8.86 -7.77 6.33
C VAL A 351 9.25 -9.11 6.95
N ARG A 352 8.63 -10.19 6.44
CA ARG A 352 8.90 -11.57 6.85
C ARG A 352 9.60 -12.34 5.76
N ARG A 353 10.53 -13.19 6.16
CA ARG A 353 11.13 -14.25 5.35
C ARG A 353 10.49 -15.57 5.73
N ILE A 354 9.83 -16.23 4.79
CA ILE A 354 9.13 -17.50 4.97
C ILE A 354 9.87 -18.56 4.16
N PRO A 355 10.54 -19.54 4.81
CA PRO A 355 11.27 -20.59 4.10
C PRO A 355 10.33 -21.43 3.23
N VAL A 356 10.77 -21.72 2.01
CA VAL A 356 10.10 -22.62 1.07
C VAL A 356 11.08 -23.69 0.68
N GLU A 357 11.07 -24.83 1.37
CA GLU A 357 11.90 -25.98 1.02
C GLU A 357 11.14 -26.88 0.03
N SER A 358 11.76 -27.19 -1.09
CA SER A 358 11.30 -28.28 -1.95
C SER A 358 11.63 -29.61 -1.25
N ALA A 359 10.69 -30.17 -0.54
CA ALA A 359 10.79 -31.56 -0.09
C ALA A 359 10.69 -32.46 -1.32
N GLY A 360 11.58 -33.43 -1.41
CA GLY A 360 11.60 -34.36 -2.56
C GLY A 360 10.23 -34.99 -2.80
N ALA A 361 9.84 -34.97 -4.03
CA ALA A 361 8.76 -35.64 -4.78
C ALA A 361 7.33 -35.74 -4.21
N ASP A 362 7.07 -35.49 -2.95
CA ASP A 362 5.73 -35.70 -2.39
C ASP A 362 5.13 -34.56 -1.55
N GLU A 363 5.91 -33.55 -1.11
CA GLU A 363 5.40 -32.41 -0.33
C GLU A 363 6.37 -31.20 -0.38
N LEU A 364 5.85 -30.04 -0.75
CA LEU A 364 6.46 -28.77 -0.36
C LEU A 364 6.26 -28.60 1.14
N VAL A 365 7.34 -28.51 1.89
CA VAL A 365 7.27 -28.29 3.34
C VAL A 365 7.65 -26.84 3.60
N ALA A 366 6.69 -26.08 4.10
CA ALA A 366 6.97 -24.82 4.77
C ALA A 366 7.11 -25.10 6.27
N ASP A 367 8.23 -24.78 6.86
CA ASP A 367 8.32 -24.74 8.32
C ASP A 367 8.18 -23.27 8.77
N ALA A 368 6.94 -22.83 8.90
CA ALA A 368 6.59 -21.49 9.36
C ALA A 368 7.15 -21.19 10.77
N ARG A 369 7.58 -22.20 11.51
CA ARG A 369 8.24 -22.03 12.81
C ARG A 369 9.64 -21.45 12.73
N GLU A 370 10.22 -21.43 11.53
CA GLU A 370 11.48 -20.73 11.24
C GLU A 370 11.26 -19.46 10.43
N ASP A 371 10.01 -18.97 10.32
CA ASP A 371 9.74 -17.66 9.77
C ASP A 371 10.44 -16.61 10.65
N ALA A 372 10.97 -15.61 10.02
CA ALA A 372 11.64 -14.54 10.71
C ALA A 372 11.11 -13.19 10.26
N VAL A 373 10.76 -12.34 11.22
CA VAL A 373 10.73 -10.91 10.98
C VAL A 373 12.16 -10.47 10.67
N VAL A 374 12.37 -9.95 9.48
CA VAL A 374 13.70 -9.53 9.01
C VAL A 374 13.87 -8.01 9.00
N ALA A 375 12.76 -7.26 8.99
CA ALA A 375 12.75 -5.81 9.07
C ALA A 375 11.42 -5.28 9.61
N GLY A 376 11.42 -4.03 10.13
CA GLY A 376 10.19 -3.27 10.43
C GLY A 376 9.66 -3.43 11.86
N GLU A 377 10.40 -4.02 12.81
CA GLU A 377 9.97 -4.02 14.21
C GLU A 377 9.81 -2.57 14.70
N ASP A 378 8.65 -2.25 15.30
CA ASP A 378 8.24 -0.90 15.73
C ASP A 378 8.11 0.13 14.58
N MET A 379 7.97 -0.33 13.33
CA MET A 379 7.83 0.50 12.12
C MET A 379 6.57 0.13 11.33
N HIS A 380 6.26 0.98 10.36
CA HIS A 380 5.34 0.64 9.28
C HIS A 380 6.12 0.52 7.97
N CYS A 381 6.39 -0.71 7.54
CA CYS A 381 6.94 -0.97 6.22
C CYS A 381 5.86 -0.71 5.14
N SER A 382 6.26 -0.03 4.07
CA SER A 382 5.40 0.33 2.93
C SER A 382 6.09 -0.01 1.60
N GLY A 383 6.47 -1.27 1.46
CA GLY A 383 7.15 -1.82 0.29
C GLY A 383 8.59 -2.21 0.56
N PHE A 384 8.99 -3.30 -0.08
CA PHE A 384 10.32 -3.88 0.06
C PHE A 384 10.84 -4.45 -1.26
N HIS A 385 12.13 -4.77 -1.30
CA HIS A 385 12.74 -5.57 -2.37
C HIS A 385 13.96 -6.32 -1.87
N ALA A 386 14.01 -7.62 -2.13
CA ALA A 386 15.11 -8.52 -1.77
C ALA A 386 15.91 -8.91 -3.02
N ALA A 387 17.19 -8.54 -3.09
CA ALA A 387 18.09 -8.93 -4.17
C ALA A 387 19.52 -9.07 -3.64
N GLU A 388 20.29 -9.99 -4.22
CA GLU A 388 21.64 -10.34 -3.77
C GLU A 388 21.67 -10.65 -2.26
N ASP A 389 22.40 -9.91 -1.46
CA ASP A 389 22.47 -10.05 0.00
C ASP A 389 21.69 -8.94 0.75
N VAL A 390 20.89 -8.13 0.04
CA VAL A 390 20.27 -6.90 0.53
C VAL A 390 18.75 -7.02 0.52
N LEU A 391 18.13 -6.64 1.63
CA LEU A 391 16.72 -6.28 1.73
C LEU A 391 16.63 -4.76 1.86
N ALA A 392 16.05 -4.08 0.89
CA ALA A 392 15.68 -2.67 0.99
C ALA A 392 14.18 -2.56 1.30
N PHE A 393 13.80 -1.58 2.11
CA PHE A 393 12.41 -1.31 2.45
C PHE A 393 12.18 0.18 2.72
N ALA A 394 10.99 0.67 2.44
CA ALA A 394 10.51 1.97 2.89
C ALA A 394 9.77 1.77 4.21
N ALA A 395 9.99 2.68 5.16
CA ALA A 395 9.29 2.59 6.44
C ALA A 395 9.18 3.94 7.14
N SER A 396 8.10 4.09 7.92
CA SER A 396 7.86 5.21 8.85
C SER A 396 7.92 4.74 10.30
N GLU A 397 8.18 5.68 11.20
CA GLU A 397 8.31 5.50 12.66
C GLU A 397 7.44 6.55 13.36
N TRP A 398 7.13 6.37 14.65
CA TRP A 398 6.29 7.33 15.41
C TRP A 398 6.85 8.76 15.46
N ASP A 399 8.14 8.94 15.22
CA ASP A 399 8.81 10.26 15.19
C ASP A 399 9.31 10.65 13.78
N HIS A 400 8.98 9.86 12.77
CA HIS A 400 9.48 10.07 11.41
C HIS A 400 8.48 9.61 10.35
N PRO A 401 8.06 10.47 9.41
CA PRO A 401 7.02 10.14 8.42
C PRO A 401 7.46 9.15 7.33
N GLY A 402 8.76 8.90 7.18
CA GLY A 402 9.27 7.85 6.30
C GLY A 402 10.66 8.09 5.73
N ASP A 403 11.41 6.99 5.59
CA ASP A 403 12.72 6.91 4.92
C ASP A 403 12.92 5.55 4.26
N VAL A 404 13.95 5.42 3.43
CA VAL A 404 14.41 4.15 2.88
C VAL A 404 15.50 3.55 3.78
N PHE A 405 15.37 2.27 4.04
CA PHE A 405 16.28 1.47 4.86
C PHE A 405 16.82 0.27 4.09
N ALA A 406 17.91 -0.30 4.57
CA ALA A 406 18.43 -1.58 4.11
C ALA A 406 18.97 -2.43 5.28
N CYS A 407 18.82 -3.74 5.16
CA CYS A 407 19.43 -4.73 6.03
C CYS A 407 19.83 -5.97 5.21
N THR A 408 20.31 -7.02 5.88
CA THR A 408 20.58 -8.30 5.22
C THR A 408 19.30 -9.10 5.03
N LEU A 409 19.30 -10.04 4.08
CA LEU A 409 18.16 -10.92 3.79
C LEU A 409 17.65 -11.77 4.98
N ARG A 410 18.46 -11.94 6.04
CA ARG A 410 18.10 -12.73 7.22
C ARG A 410 17.85 -11.86 8.45
N GLY A 411 17.70 -10.57 8.26
CA GLY A 411 17.60 -9.60 9.33
C GLY A 411 18.99 -9.28 9.93
N ALA A 412 19.16 -8.05 10.29
CA ALA A 412 20.27 -7.49 11.04
C ALA A 412 19.85 -6.09 11.46
N GLU A 413 20.73 -5.35 12.12
CA GLU A 413 20.52 -3.93 12.35
C GLU A 413 20.30 -3.21 11.02
N SER A 414 19.14 -2.56 10.87
CA SER A 414 18.77 -1.81 9.68
C SER A 414 19.58 -0.51 9.60
N THR A 415 20.01 -0.16 8.39
CA THR A 415 20.68 1.10 8.10
C THR A 415 19.72 2.03 7.38
N ARG A 416 19.46 3.22 7.92
CA ARG A 416 18.71 4.28 7.25
C ARG A 416 19.56 4.88 6.14
N LEU A 417 19.07 4.86 4.91
CA LEU A 417 19.79 5.31 3.71
C LEU A 417 19.44 6.74 3.29
N THR A 418 18.26 7.21 3.69
CA THR A 418 17.77 8.55 3.35
C THR A 418 17.52 9.40 4.61
N SER A 419 17.19 10.65 4.42
CA SER A 419 16.77 11.57 5.48
C SER A 419 15.88 12.62 4.83
N LEU A 420 14.73 12.16 4.30
CA LEU A 420 13.87 12.94 3.40
C LEU A 420 13.30 14.19 4.08
N ASN A 421 12.94 14.09 5.36
CA ASN A 421 12.27 15.15 6.12
C ASN A 421 13.19 15.80 7.17
N ARG A 422 14.52 15.72 6.99
CA ARG A 422 15.50 16.20 7.99
C ARG A 422 15.31 17.66 8.41
N GLU A 423 15.12 18.55 7.45
CA GLU A 423 15.03 20.00 7.73
C GLU A 423 13.72 20.32 8.45
N TYR A 424 12.63 19.70 8.04
CA TYR A 424 11.33 19.80 8.69
C TYR A 424 11.41 19.32 10.15
N LEU A 425 11.83 18.09 10.38
CA LEU A 425 11.90 17.45 11.71
C LEU A 425 12.85 18.16 12.66
N ALA A 426 13.97 18.73 12.17
CA ALA A 426 14.94 19.45 13.00
C ALA A 426 14.34 20.71 13.66
N ASN A 427 13.25 21.26 13.11
CA ASN A 427 12.63 22.49 13.55
C ASN A 427 11.29 22.30 14.27
N ARG A 428 10.78 21.07 14.34
CA ARG A 428 9.48 20.73 14.95
C ARG A 428 9.65 20.00 16.28
N ALA A 429 8.65 20.17 17.16
CA ALA A 429 8.54 19.42 18.41
C ALA A 429 7.75 18.13 18.15
N ILE A 430 8.46 17.04 17.87
CA ILE A 430 7.88 15.73 17.57
C ILE A 430 7.68 14.94 18.85
N VAL A 431 6.55 14.25 18.96
CA VAL A 431 6.14 13.47 20.13
C VAL A 431 6.29 11.97 19.84
N GLN A 432 6.96 11.27 20.75
CA GLN A 432 6.93 9.81 20.81
C GLN A 432 5.76 9.37 21.70
N PRO A 433 4.90 8.43 21.27
CA PRO A 433 3.82 7.93 22.10
C PRO A 433 4.32 6.98 23.19
N GLU A 434 3.55 6.89 24.27
CA GLU A 434 3.68 5.83 25.25
C GLU A 434 2.80 4.65 24.83
N ALA A 435 3.37 3.44 24.71
CA ALA A 435 2.59 2.23 24.46
C ALA A 435 1.73 1.88 25.69
N VAL A 436 0.47 1.54 25.44
CA VAL A 436 -0.53 1.19 26.44
C VAL A 436 -1.07 -0.19 26.12
N VAL A 437 -0.99 -1.13 27.05
CA VAL A 437 -1.58 -2.46 26.91
C VAL A 437 -2.59 -2.64 28.03
N PHE A 438 -3.79 -3.09 27.68
CA PHE A 438 -4.90 -3.27 28.62
C PHE A 438 -5.76 -4.47 28.25
N ASP A 439 -6.57 -4.94 29.21
CA ASP A 439 -7.49 -6.06 28.97
C ASP A 439 -8.65 -5.59 28.09
N ALA A 440 -9.08 -6.43 27.16
CA ALA A 440 -10.24 -6.17 26.30
C ALA A 440 -11.51 -5.93 27.11
N GLY A 441 -12.35 -5.01 26.64
CA GLY A 441 -13.60 -4.63 27.30
C GLY A 441 -14.66 -5.74 27.24
N ASP A 442 -15.60 -5.70 28.19
CA ASP A 442 -16.74 -6.63 28.25
C ASP A 442 -17.89 -6.16 27.36
N ALA A 443 -17.98 -6.68 26.15
CA ALA A 443 -19.01 -6.33 25.18
C ALA A 443 -20.45 -6.69 25.62
N THR A 444 -20.62 -7.54 26.63
CA THR A 444 -21.96 -7.90 27.15
C THR A 444 -22.64 -6.72 27.85
N GLU A 445 -21.87 -5.73 28.31
CA GLU A 445 -22.39 -4.49 28.87
C GLU A 445 -23.21 -3.68 27.84
N PHE A 446 -22.92 -3.88 26.55
CA PHE A 446 -23.59 -3.25 25.42
C PHE A 446 -24.55 -4.18 24.68
N GLY A 447 -24.85 -5.36 25.25
CA GLY A 447 -25.87 -6.28 24.76
C GLY A 447 -25.35 -7.34 23.78
N ALA A 448 -24.03 -7.49 23.63
CA ALA A 448 -23.49 -8.62 22.89
C ALA A 448 -23.88 -9.96 23.52
N ASP A 449 -24.05 -11.00 22.69
CA ASP A 449 -24.48 -12.33 23.17
C ASP A 449 -23.35 -12.99 23.98
N PRO A 450 -23.54 -13.25 25.28
CA PRO A 450 -22.51 -13.87 26.11
C PRO A 450 -22.19 -15.32 25.72
N SER A 451 -23.01 -15.95 24.87
CA SER A 451 -22.73 -17.28 24.36
C SER A 451 -21.74 -17.30 23.19
N GLU A 452 -21.51 -16.14 22.56
CA GLU A 452 -20.49 -15.97 21.54
C GLU A 452 -19.15 -15.69 22.22
N LYS A 453 -18.16 -16.54 21.98
CA LYS A 453 -16.82 -16.43 22.60
C LYS A 453 -16.13 -15.09 22.29
N ALA A 454 -16.50 -14.46 21.18
CA ALA A 454 -15.97 -13.18 20.76
C ALA A 454 -16.45 -12.01 21.62
N SER A 455 -17.64 -12.10 22.24
CA SER A 455 -18.24 -11.03 23.04
C SER A 455 -17.78 -11.00 24.50
N THR A 456 -17.25 -12.12 24.99
CA THR A 456 -16.70 -12.16 26.35
C THR A 456 -15.28 -11.63 26.36
N ALA A 457 -14.96 -10.85 27.39
CA ALA A 457 -13.61 -10.33 27.67
C ALA A 457 -12.62 -11.48 27.95
N GLY A 458 -12.47 -12.46 27.11
CA GLY A 458 -11.52 -13.55 27.31
C GLY A 458 -10.12 -13.01 27.68
N ASP A 459 -9.11 -13.85 27.61
CA ASP A 459 -7.72 -13.46 27.88
C ASP A 459 -7.12 -12.51 26.79
N ALA A 460 -7.97 -11.80 26.00
CA ALA A 460 -7.50 -10.89 24.97
C ALA A 460 -7.00 -9.57 25.57
N THR A 461 -5.85 -9.13 25.09
CA THR A 461 -5.28 -7.82 25.41
C THR A 461 -5.36 -6.92 24.17
N VAL A 462 -5.58 -5.64 24.41
CA VAL A 462 -5.62 -4.58 23.38
C VAL A 462 -4.40 -3.69 23.54
N GLN A 463 -3.79 -3.34 22.42
CA GLN A 463 -2.66 -2.43 22.37
C GLN A 463 -3.11 -1.05 21.88
N GLY A 464 -2.55 -0.01 22.45
CA GLY A 464 -2.77 1.38 22.04
C GLY A 464 -1.56 2.25 22.31
N TRP A 465 -1.67 3.51 21.94
CA TRP A 465 -0.62 4.52 22.05
C TRP A 465 -1.21 5.84 22.56
N LEU A 466 -0.53 6.43 23.55
CA LEU A 466 -0.88 7.72 24.11
C LEU A 466 0.18 8.76 23.75
N PHE A 467 -0.20 9.74 22.95
CA PHE A 467 0.58 10.93 22.65
C PHE A 467 0.26 12.01 23.67
N THR A 468 1.27 12.68 24.19
CA THR A 468 1.11 13.75 25.17
C THR A 468 1.61 15.06 24.53
N PRO A 469 0.90 16.19 24.68
CA PRO A 469 1.33 17.46 24.10
C PRO A 469 2.78 17.80 24.42
N PRO A 470 3.58 18.26 23.44
CA PRO A 470 5.03 18.48 23.63
C PRO A 470 5.34 19.59 24.63
N GLU A 471 4.44 20.53 24.82
CA GLU A 471 4.61 21.66 25.75
C GLU A 471 3.99 21.42 27.14
N LEU A 472 3.36 20.25 27.35
CA LEU A 472 2.69 19.93 28.63
C LEU A 472 3.71 19.76 29.75
N GLY A 473 3.61 20.59 30.78
CA GLY A 473 4.45 20.53 31.99
C GLY A 473 4.28 19.20 32.75
N ALA A 474 5.26 18.85 33.58
CA ALA A 474 5.27 17.56 34.28
C ALA A 474 4.06 17.36 35.22
N ASP A 475 3.53 18.45 35.79
CA ASP A 475 2.40 18.47 36.72
C ASP A 475 1.10 19.00 36.07
N GLU A 476 1.04 19.08 34.73
CA GLU A 476 -0.10 19.55 33.97
C GLU A 476 -0.78 18.37 33.27
N SER A 477 -2.08 18.52 33.01
CA SER A 477 -2.94 17.59 32.27
C SER A 477 -3.60 18.26 31.07
N ALA A 478 -4.02 17.46 30.10
CA ALA A 478 -4.66 17.93 28.87
C ALA A 478 -5.94 17.11 28.58
N PRO A 479 -6.91 17.67 27.83
CA PRO A 479 -8.07 16.92 27.36
C PRO A 479 -7.66 15.81 26.39
N LEU A 480 -8.53 14.79 26.28
CA LEU A 480 -8.27 13.58 25.51
C LEU A 480 -9.03 13.58 24.17
N VAL A 481 -8.34 13.29 23.09
CA VAL A 481 -8.94 12.88 21.82
C VAL A 481 -8.66 11.38 21.62
N VAL A 482 -9.69 10.62 21.31
CA VAL A 482 -9.61 9.19 20.99
C VAL A 482 -9.84 9.01 19.51
N GLU A 483 -8.82 8.47 18.82
CA GLU A 483 -8.86 8.19 17.39
C GLU A 483 -9.20 6.72 17.14
N VAL A 484 -10.27 6.47 16.37
CA VAL A 484 -10.71 5.12 15.97
C VAL A 484 -10.45 4.91 14.49
N HIS A 485 -9.67 3.88 14.15
CA HIS A 485 -9.32 3.59 12.76
C HIS A 485 -10.52 3.14 11.92
N GLY A 486 -10.36 3.26 10.62
CA GLY A 486 -11.28 2.74 9.61
C GLY A 486 -11.20 1.21 9.47
N GLY A 487 -11.65 0.69 8.38
CA GLY A 487 -11.62 -0.75 8.06
C GLY A 487 -12.97 -1.44 8.23
N PRO A 488 -13.22 -2.29 9.25
CA PRO A 488 -12.53 -2.48 10.54
C PRO A 488 -11.24 -3.31 10.56
N HIS A 489 -10.98 -4.08 9.52
CA HIS A 489 -9.86 -5.03 9.46
C HIS A 489 -8.57 -4.35 8.96
N VAL A 490 -8.16 -3.30 9.66
CA VAL A 490 -6.86 -2.63 9.54
C VAL A 490 -6.22 -2.54 10.93
N THR A 491 -5.11 -1.84 11.05
CA THR A 491 -4.41 -1.67 12.32
C THR A 491 -3.73 -0.30 12.37
N TRP A 492 -3.82 0.40 13.51
CA TRP A 492 -2.99 1.56 13.78
C TRP A 492 -1.53 1.13 13.83
N THR A 493 -0.72 1.83 13.08
CA THR A 493 0.73 1.67 13.00
C THR A 493 1.36 3.05 12.88
N PRO A 494 2.70 3.20 13.00
CA PRO A 494 3.35 4.48 12.76
C PRO A 494 3.38 4.88 11.26
N SER A 495 2.26 4.73 10.54
CA SER A 495 2.16 5.11 9.13
C SER A 495 2.26 6.63 8.95
N GLY A 496 2.81 7.07 7.82
CA GLY A 496 3.09 8.48 7.56
C GLY A 496 1.88 9.40 7.68
N THR A 497 0.71 8.97 7.19
CA THR A 497 -0.55 9.74 7.27
C THR A 497 -1.03 9.90 8.70
N MET A 498 -1.06 8.81 9.47
CA MET A 498 -1.47 8.83 10.88
C MET A 498 -0.46 9.56 11.75
N TRP A 499 0.81 9.46 11.40
CA TRP A 499 1.86 10.22 12.06
C TRP A 499 1.54 11.72 12.09
N HIS A 500 1.21 12.31 10.94
CA HIS A 500 0.93 13.74 10.84
C HIS A 500 -0.31 14.15 11.67
N GLU A 501 -1.41 13.41 11.57
CA GLU A 501 -2.65 13.70 12.30
C GLU A 501 -2.43 13.67 13.82
N PHE A 502 -1.76 12.63 14.34
CA PHE A 502 -1.51 12.52 15.79
C PHE A 502 -0.54 13.60 16.30
N GLN A 503 0.48 13.94 15.52
CA GLN A 503 1.41 15.02 15.86
C GLN A 503 0.69 16.38 15.88
N THR A 504 -0.19 16.64 14.92
CA THR A 504 -0.98 17.88 14.83
C THR A 504 -1.93 18.04 16.02
N LEU A 505 -2.67 16.99 16.36
CA LEU A 505 -3.58 17.01 17.53
C LEU A 505 -2.81 17.19 18.84
N ALA A 506 -1.67 16.50 18.99
CA ALA A 506 -0.82 16.69 20.18
C ALA A 506 -0.24 18.11 20.25
N ALA A 507 0.16 18.69 19.11
CA ALA A 507 0.63 20.07 19.00
C ALA A 507 -0.48 21.08 19.32
N ALA A 508 -1.74 20.77 19.01
CA ALA A 508 -2.92 21.58 19.38
C ALA A 508 -3.26 21.53 20.89
N GLY A 509 -2.53 20.72 21.68
CA GLY A 509 -2.66 20.65 23.13
C GLY A 509 -3.56 19.53 23.65
N PHE A 510 -3.86 18.51 22.84
CA PHE A 510 -4.61 17.33 23.26
C PHE A 510 -3.68 16.16 23.60
N CYS A 511 -4.02 15.39 24.61
CA CYS A 511 -3.59 14.01 24.66
C CYS A 511 -4.33 13.24 23.56
N VAL A 512 -3.62 12.45 22.75
CA VAL A 512 -4.21 11.64 21.67
C VAL A 512 -4.04 10.18 22.01
N PHE A 513 -5.14 9.44 22.04
CA PHE A 513 -5.13 8.00 22.28
C PHE A 513 -5.71 7.25 21.08
N ALA A 514 -4.95 6.30 20.58
CA ALA A 514 -5.36 5.37 19.54
C ALA A 514 -5.12 3.95 20.00
N CYS A 515 -6.02 3.00 19.70
CA CYS A 515 -5.83 1.60 20.03
C CYS A 515 -6.27 0.69 18.88
N ASN A 516 -5.78 -0.54 18.87
CA ASN A 516 -6.18 -1.60 17.96
C ASN A 516 -7.17 -2.54 18.66
N PRO A 517 -8.48 -2.23 18.62
CA PRO A 517 -9.50 -3.05 19.26
C PRO A 517 -9.67 -4.38 18.53
N ARG A 518 -10.40 -5.33 19.15
CA ARG A 518 -10.82 -6.55 18.46
C ARG A 518 -11.49 -6.20 17.12
N GLY A 519 -11.12 -6.95 16.07
CA GLY A 519 -11.42 -6.64 14.68
C GLY A 519 -10.19 -6.19 13.89
N SER A 520 -9.17 -5.63 14.56
CA SER A 520 -7.93 -5.20 13.91
C SER A 520 -7.08 -6.38 13.42
N THR A 521 -6.31 -6.15 12.35
CA THR A 521 -5.33 -7.11 11.82
C THR A 521 -4.02 -7.10 12.63
N GLY A 522 -3.19 -8.14 12.48
CA GLY A 522 -1.90 -8.24 13.16
C GLY A 522 -1.91 -8.88 14.54
N TYR A 523 -3.07 -9.35 15.01
CA TYR A 523 -3.27 -9.98 16.32
C TYR A 523 -3.83 -11.40 16.22
N GLY A 524 -3.83 -11.99 15.03
CA GLY A 524 -4.36 -13.31 14.72
C GLY A 524 -5.81 -13.32 14.20
N GLU A 525 -6.18 -14.40 13.48
CA GLU A 525 -7.50 -14.52 12.85
C GLU A 525 -8.65 -14.46 13.86
N ALA A 526 -8.48 -15.05 15.04
CA ALA A 526 -9.52 -15.05 16.06
C ALA A 526 -9.81 -13.63 16.59
N PHE A 527 -8.79 -12.76 16.69
CA PHE A 527 -8.93 -11.36 17.08
C PHE A 527 -9.62 -10.55 15.99
N GLN A 528 -9.22 -10.75 14.74
CA GLN A 528 -9.83 -10.12 13.57
C GLN A 528 -11.30 -10.49 13.42
N ALA A 529 -11.64 -11.77 13.56
CA ALA A 529 -13.00 -12.27 13.41
C ALA A 529 -13.92 -11.99 14.61
N ALA A 530 -13.41 -11.43 15.71
CA ALA A 530 -14.16 -11.21 16.93
C ALA A 530 -15.40 -10.32 16.76
N ILE A 531 -15.42 -9.47 15.74
CA ILE A 531 -16.49 -8.51 15.44
C ILE A 531 -17.49 -9.00 14.38
N GLU A 532 -17.40 -10.24 13.92
CA GLU A 532 -18.18 -10.78 12.78
C GLU A 532 -19.68 -10.44 12.83
N ARG A 533 -20.26 -10.38 14.02
CA ARG A 533 -21.70 -10.18 14.19
C ARG A 533 -22.08 -8.92 14.96
N ASP A 534 -21.12 -8.27 15.57
CA ASP A 534 -21.35 -7.10 16.41
C ASP A 534 -20.16 -6.15 16.39
N TRP A 535 -20.16 -5.29 15.40
CA TRP A 535 -19.14 -4.24 15.23
C TRP A 535 -19.16 -3.24 16.40
N GLY A 536 -20.36 -2.82 16.82
CA GLY A 536 -20.52 -1.75 17.79
C GLY A 536 -20.13 -2.16 19.20
N ALA A 537 -20.73 -3.23 19.73
CA ALA A 537 -20.54 -3.59 21.13
C ALA A 537 -19.12 -4.08 21.42
N VAL A 538 -18.54 -4.90 20.53
CA VAL A 538 -17.20 -5.47 20.75
C VAL A 538 -16.12 -4.40 20.66
N THR A 539 -16.07 -3.65 19.54
CA THR A 539 -15.11 -2.57 19.37
C THR A 539 -15.30 -1.44 20.37
N GLY A 540 -16.58 -1.07 20.65
CA GLY A 540 -16.91 -0.04 21.61
C GLY A 540 -16.45 -0.36 23.04
N ALA A 541 -16.60 -1.62 23.47
CA ALA A 541 -16.11 -2.07 24.78
C ALA A 541 -14.58 -1.92 24.90
N ASP A 542 -13.85 -2.31 23.85
CA ASP A 542 -12.39 -2.21 23.84
C ASP A 542 -11.90 -0.75 23.84
N VAL A 543 -12.53 0.13 23.05
CA VAL A 543 -12.21 1.56 23.03
C VAL A 543 -12.46 2.18 24.42
N LEU A 544 -13.57 1.85 25.08
CA LEU A 544 -13.87 2.36 26.42
C LEU A 544 -12.92 1.84 27.49
N ALA A 545 -12.54 0.56 27.42
CA ALA A 545 -11.52 0.01 28.31
C ALA A 545 -10.17 0.72 28.14
N GLY A 546 -9.81 1.08 26.90
CA GLY A 546 -8.64 1.90 26.61
C GLY A 546 -8.74 3.32 27.18
N VAL A 547 -9.89 3.96 27.03
CA VAL A 547 -10.16 5.29 27.65
C VAL A 547 -9.95 5.25 29.16
N ASP A 548 -10.50 4.22 29.82
CA ASP A 548 -10.33 4.06 31.27
C ASP A 548 -8.86 3.86 31.63
N ALA A 549 -8.12 3.04 30.86
CA ALA A 549 -6.71 2.79 31.10
C ALA A 549 -5.82 4.04 30.96
N VAL A 550 -6.19 5.01 30.11
CA VAL A 550 -5.42 6.25 29.93
C VAL A 550 -5.89 7.37 30.86
N ARG A 551 -7.17 7.40 31.24
CA ARG A 551 -7.70 8.38 32.22
C ARG A 551 -7.11 8.23 33.62
N ASP A 552 -6.69 7.04 34.00
CA ASP A 552 -6.01 6.80 35.28
C ASP A 552 -4.58 7.40 35.33
N ARG A 553 -4.12 8.00 34.23
CA ARG A 553 -2.81 8.63 34.13
C ARG A 553 -2.89 10.10 34.51
N GLU A 554 -1.90 10.57 35.26
CA GLU A 554 -1.87 11.95 35.81
C GLU A 554 -1.89 13.05 34.73
N ARG A 555 -1.57 12.70 33.47
CA ARG A 555 -1.48 13.66 32.35
C ARG A 555 -2.78 13.84 31.54
N VAL A 556 -3.76 12.99 31.75
CA VAL A 556 -5.06 13.04 31.06
C VAL A 556 -6.13 13.52 32.02
N ASP A 557 -6.75 14.66 31.74
CA ASP A 557 -7.85 15.24 32.55
C ASP A 557 -8.70 16.17 31.69
N GLY A 558 -9.96 16.35 32.09
CA GLY A 558 -10.90 17.25 31.44
C GLY A 558 -11.81 16.54 30.44
N GLU A 559 -12.15 17.25 29.37
CA GLU A 559 -13.09 16.80 28.34
C GLU A 559 -12.47 15.67 27.51
N THR A 560 -13.32 14.74 27.05
CA THR A 560 -12.91 13.61 26.20
C THR A 560 -13.69 13.65 24.90
N PHE A 561 -12.96 13.58 23.80
CA PHE A 561 -13.50 13.62 22.45
C PHE A 561 -13.22 12.30 21.72
N VAL A 562 -14.03 11.99 20.71
CA VAL A 562 -13.80 10.82 19.85
C VAL A 562 -13.91 11.21 18.39
N ALA A 563 -12.98 10.74 17.57
CA ALA A 563 -12.98 10.97 16.13
C ALA A 563 -12.62 9.70 15.37
N GLY A 564 -12.94 9.66 14.09
CA GLY A 564 -12.57 8.56 13.19
C GLY A 564 -13.27 8.63 11.86
N GLY A 565 -12.65 8.00 10.86
CA GLY A 565 -13.13 7.93 9.48
C GLY A 565 -13.66 6.55 9.09
N SER A 566 -14.62 6.48 8.13
CA SER A 566 -15.18 5.23 7.62
C SER A 566 -15.77 4.39 8.76
N PHE A 567 -15.28 3.16 9.01
CA PHE A 567 -15.67 2.38 10.17
C PHE A 567 -15.42 3.12 11.49
N GLY A 568 -14.33 3.89 11.62
CA GLY A 568 -14.08 4.76 12.77
C GLY A 568 -15.14 5.86 12.92
N GLY A 569 -15.67 6.38 11.82
CA GLY A 569 -16.80 7.32 11.81
C GLY A 569 -18.10 6.68 12.30
N TYR A 570 -18.39 5.44 11.86
CA TYR A 570 -19.48 4.64 12.42
C TYR A 570 -19.31 4.44 13.93
N MET A 571 -18.12 4.04 14.37
CA MET A 571 -17.83 3.81 15.79
C MET A 571 -17.93 5.09 16.61
N THR A 572 -17.47 6.22 16.09
CA THR A 572 -17.63 7.53 16.72
C THR A 572 -19.11 7.86 16.97
N ALA A 573 -19.96 7.69 15.95
CA ALA A 573 -21.40 7.91 16.08
C ALA A 573 -22.03 6.90 17.06
N TRP A 574 -21.61 5.65 17.01
CA TRP A 574 -22.09 4.58 17.89
C TRP A 574 -21.75 4.88 19.36
N LEU A 575 -20.50 5.25 19.66
CA LEU A 575 -20.03 5.59 21.00
C LEU A 575 -20.79 6.78 21.58
N LEU A 576 -20.99 7.85 20.80
CA LEU A 576 -21.79 9.01 21.23
C LEU A 576 -23.26 8.68 21.52
N ALA A 577 -23.81 7.66 20.85
CA ALA A 577 -25.20 7.24 21.03
C ALA A 577 -25.41 6.27 22.20
N HIS A 578 -24.38 5.51 22.61
CA HIS A 578 -24.53 4.42 23.57
C HIS A 578 -23.81 4.64 24.91
N THR A 579 -23.03 5.72 25.03
CA THR A 579 -22.28 6.02 26.26
C THR A 579 -22.23 7.53 26.53
N ASP A 580 -22.03 7.91 27.79
CA ASP A 580 -21.78 9.28 28.24
C ASP A 580 -20.27 9.54 28.45
N ALA A 581 -19.39 8.69 27.89
CA ALA A 581 -17.93 8.77 28.10
C ALA A 581 -17.28 9.93 27.33
N PHE A 582 -17.95 10.46 26.30
CA PHE A 582 -17.42 11.49 25.41
C PHE A 582 -18.30 12.75 25.44
N ASP A 583 -17.62 13.90 25.51
CA ASP A 583 -18.28 15.22 25.54
C ASP A 583 -18.71 15.66 24.12
N ALA A 584 -17.93 15.27 23.08
CA ALA A 584 -18.24 15.50 21.68
C ALA A 584 -17.47 14.53 20.78
N GLY A 585 -17.79 14.52 19.48
CA GLY A 585 -17.06 13.70 18.51
C GLY A 585 -17.20 14.17 17.07
N VAL A 586 -16.28 13.71 16.22
CA VAL A 586 -16.20 14.04 14.80
C VAL A 586 -16.28 12.74 13.97
N PRO A 587 -17.49 12.27 13.61
CA PRO A 587 -17.64 11.14 12.72
C PRO A 587 -17.39 11.58 11.27
N GLN A 588 -16.34 11.07 10.67
CA GLN A 588 -15.98 11.36 9.28
C GLN A 588 -16.35 10.18 8.38
N ARG A 589 -17.07 10.44 7.29
CA ARG A 589 -17.37 9.43 6.25
C ARG A 589 -17.86 8.10 6.84
N GLY A 590 -18.72 8.16 7.88
CA GLY A 590 -19.29 6.98 8.53
C GLY A 590 -20.15 6.17 7.56
N VAL A 591 -20.08 4.82 7.64
CA VAL A 591 -20.84 3.87 6.83
C VAL A 591 -22.20 3.54 7.45
#